data_a9d8f206afbab1cf3687373622dde388
#
_entry.id   a9d8f206afbab1cf3687373622dde388
#
_cell.length_a   1.000
_cell.length_b   1.000
_cell.length_c   1.000
_cell.angle_alpha   90.00
_cell.angle_beta   90.00
_cell.angle_gamma   90.00
#
_symmetry.space_group_name_H-M   'P 1'
#
loop_
_entity.id
_entity.type
_entity.pdbx_description
1 polymer ?
#
loop_
_entity_poly.entity_id
_entity_poly.type
_entity_poly.pdbx_seq_one_letter_code
_entity_poly.pdbx_strand_id
1 'polypeptide(L)'
;EEAKIVATLIEHIYHVSSIAFSPLRTVGVIVPYRNQIAMIREEISHKNIPGKNLISIDTVERYQGSQRDVIIYSFTISSVGQLNFLTANTFREGDFMIDRKLNVAITRARKQLILVGNPHILGADLTFYKLMEYIRMNNGYIDTTADEFARGKFSVPQYAANWDVKPQCYQLPEAFSALFRQYIANETEKRFPTVTTNNAPLRETIGYGRYDFGNTGNSSLFSATDKLYLYNYFYMRRSYTAARSLFETIGGWLTSAASNVSGKVVFCDVSHECGA
;
A
#
# COMPACT_ATOMS: atom_id res chain seq x y z
N GLU A 1 -13.97 20.52 5.49
CA GLU A 1 -12.97 21.04 4.53
C GLU A 1 -12.17 19.92 3.89
N GLU A 2 -11.48 19.04 4.65
CA GLU A 2 -10.69 17.95 4.08
C GLU A 2 -11.48 17.05 3.12
N ALA A 3 -12.75 16.75 3.42
CA ALA A 3 -13.59 15.94 2.54
C ALA A 3 -13.77 16.57 1.15
N LYS A 4 -13.91 17.90 1.07
CA LYS A 4 -13.98 18.65 -0.20
C LYS A 4 -12.68 18.56 -0.98
N ILE A 5 -11.54 18.73 -0.29
CA ILE A 5 -10.20 18.59 -0.91
C ILE A 5 -10.04 17.18 -1.46
N VAL A 6 -10.38 16.16 -0.68
CA VAL A 6 -10.30 14.75 -1.11
C VAL A 6 -11.17 14.48 -2.34
N ALA A 7 -12.41 14.96 -2.35
CA ALA A 7 -13.32 14.79 -3.49
C ALA A 7 -12.80 15.49 -4.76
N THR A 8 -12.22 16.69 -4.62
CA THR A 8 -11.60 17.42 -5.72
C THR A 8 -10.34 16.72 -6.25
N LEU A 9 -9.50 16.16 -5.35
CA LEU A 9 -8.36 15.34 -5.74
C LEU A 9 -8.78 14.11 -6.54
N ILE A 10 -9.81 13.40 -6.10
CA ILE A 10 -10.31 12.22 -6.81
C ILE A 10 -10.83 12.60 -8.20
N GLU A 11 -11.56 13.71 -8.32
CA GLU A 11 -12.04 14.22 -9.59
C GLU A 11 -10.86 14.57 -10.52
N HIS A 12 -9.84 15.24 -10.00
CA HIS A 12 -8.64 15.55 -10.74
C HIS A 12 -7.90 14.30 -11.22
N ILE A 13 -7.72 13.31 -10.33
CA ILE A 13 -7.11 12.02 -10.67
C ILE A 13 -7.91 11.31 -11.77
N TYR A 14 -9.24 11.35 -11.71
CA TYR A 14 -10.10 10.82 -12.75
C TYR A 14 -9.84 11.50 -14.11
N HIS A 15 -9.81 12.82 -14.15
CA HIS A 15 -9.57 13.57 -15.39
C HIS A 15 -8.18 13.31 -15.99
N VAL A 16 -7.15 13.26 -15.15
CA VAL A 16 -5.77 13.00 -15.59
C VAL A 16 -5.61 11.55 -16.06
N SER A 17 -6.24 10.60 -15.38
CA SER A 17 -6.16 9.17 -15.74
C SER A 17 -6.99 8.83 -16.97
N SER A 18 -8.02 9.63 -17.29
CA SER A 18 -8.86 9.47 -18.47
C SER A 18 -9.34 8.02 -18.68
N ILE A 19 -9.04 7.43 -19.84
CA ILE A 19 -9.47 6.07 -20.23
C ILE A 19 -8.86 4.99 -19.31
N ALA A 20 -7.72 5.26 -18.68
CA ALA A 20 -7.05 4.31 -17.78
C ALA A 20 -7.63 4.32 -16.35
N PHE A 21 -8.58 5.20 -16.04
CA PHE A 21 -9.18 5.27 -14.71
C PHE A 21 -9.98 4.01 -14.39
N SER A 22 -9.63 3.39 -13.28
CA SER A 22 -10.39 2.29 -12.69
C SER A 22 -10.71 2.62 -11.23
N PRO A 23 -11.99 2.75 -10.84
CA PRO A 23 -12.37 3.07 -9.46
C PRO A 23 -11.81 2.09 -8.42
N LEU A 24 -11.62 0.83 -8.82
CA LEU A 24 -11.10 -0.23 -7.96
C LEU A 24 -9.57 -0.26 -7.85
N ARG A 25 -8.83 0.40 -8.77
CA ARG A 25 -7.38 0.29 -8.86
C ARG A 25 -6.64 1.61 -8.79
N THR A 26 -7.22 2.67 -9.40
CA THR A 26 -6.50 3.92 -9.58
C THR A 26 -6.38 4.70 -8.28
N VAL A 27 -7.45 4.89 -7.54
CA VAL A 27 -7.45 5.72 -6.34
C VAL A 27 -8.11 5.03 -5.17
N GLY A 28 -7.60 5.32 -3.98
CA GLY A 28 -8.22 4.93 -2.73
C GLY A 28 -7.96 5.95 -1.64
N VAL A 29 -8.85 6.00 -0.68
CA VAL A 29 -8.77 6.95 0.44
C VAL A 29 -8.66 6.21 1.75
N ILE A 30 -7.71 6.63 2.56
CA ILE A 30 -7.51 6.13 3.92
C ILE A 30 -7.85 7.25 4.89
N VAL A 31 -8.62 6.92 5.92
CA VAL A 31 -9.00 7.86 6.98
C VAL A 31 -8.82 7.21 8.36
N PRO A 32 -8.48 7.97 9.41
CA PRO A 32 -8.39 7.42 10.77
C PRO A 32 -9.76 7.22 11.42
N TYR A 33 -10.78 7.97 10.96
CA TYR A 33 -12.12 7.98 11.60
C TYR A 33 -13.24 7.66 10.61
N ARG A 34 -14.18 6.79 11.04
CA ARG A 34 -15.30 6.35 10.19
C ARG A 34 -16.22 7.47 9.73
N ASN A 35 -16.42 8.48 10.56
CA ASN A 35 -17.30 9.61 10.21
C ASN A 35 -16.82 10.35 8.95
N GLN A 36 -15.52 10.42 8.72
CA GLN A 36 -14.96 11.04 7.53
C GLN A 36 -15.32 10.26 6.24
N ILE A 37 -15.52 8.95 6.34
CA ILE A 37 -15.94 8.12 5.20
C ILE A 37 -17.27 8.63 4.64
N ALA A 38 -18.24 8.89 5.50
CA ALA A 38 -19.55 9.40 5.10
C ALA A 38 -19.45 10.78 4.44
N MET A 39 -18.69 11.69 5.05
CA MET A 39 -18.48 13.04 4.50
C MET A 39 -17.79 13.02 3.13
N ILE A 40 -16.75 12.20 2.96
CA ILE A 40 -16.07 12.08 1.67
C ILE A 40 -17.02 11.47 0.63
N ARG A 41 -17.82 10.47 0.98
CA ARG A 41 -18.80 9.88 0.07
C ARG A 41 -19.86 10.87 -0.36
N GLU A 42 -20.32 11.71 0.55
CA GLU A 42 -21.26 12.80 0.24
C GLU A 42 -20.64 13.78 -0.77
N GLU A 43 -19.46 14.28 -0.51
CA GLU A 43 -18.78 15.21 -1.43
C GLU A 43 -18.50 14.59 -2.81
N ILE A 44 -18.11 13.32 -2.87
CA ILE A 44 -17.91 12.58 -4.12
C ILE A 44 -19.25 12.37 -4.84
N SER A 45 -20.37 12.26 -4.13
CA SER A 45 -21.68 12.07 -4.75
C SER A 45 -22.06 13.19 -5.70
N HIS A 46 -21.58 14.39 -5.43
CA HIS A 46 -21.78 15.59 -6.27
C HIS A 46 -20.84 15.66 -7.48
N LYS A 47 -19.85 14.75 -7.58
CA LYS A 47 -18.88 14.72 -8.68
C LYS A 47 -19.34 13.80 -9.81
N ASN A 48 -19.01 14.17 -11.05
CA ASN A 48 -19.35 13.34 -12.21
C ASN A 48 -18.22 12.34 -12.54
N ILE A 49 -18.09 11.32 -11.68
CA ILE A 49 -17.06 10.28 -11.81
C ILE A 49 -17.75 8.93 -12.02
N PRO A 50 -17.53 8.26 -13.16
CA PRO A 50 -18.07 6.94 -13.39
C PRO A 50 -17.61 5.92 -12.37
N GLY A 51 -18.52 5.15 -11.80
CA GLY A 51 -18.20 4.12 -10.81
C GLY A 51 -17.69 4.66 -9.47
N LYS A 52 -17.95 5.93 -9.13
CA LYS A 52 -17.51 6.57 -7.87
C LYS A 52 -17.84 5.77 -6.60
N ASN A 53 -18.94 5.02 -6.60
CA ASN A 53 -19.35 4.20 -5.47
C ASN A 53 -18.40 3.00 -5.21
N LEU A 54 -17.61 2.61 -6.22
CA LEU A 54 -16.64 1.52 -6.15
C LEU A 54 -15.27 2.00 -5.64
N ILE A 55 -15.07 3.30 -5.51
CA ILE A 55 -13.83 3.84 -4.94
C ILE A 55 -13.75 3.42 -3.48
N SER A 56 -12.63 2.79 -3.12
CA SER A 56 -12.40 2.33 -1.75
C SER A 56 -12.07 3.51 -0.84
N ILE A 57 -12.92 3.74 0.15
CA ILE A 57 -12.73 4.73 1.22
C ILE A 57 -12.91 3.98 2.53
N ASP A 58 -11.84 3.80 3.30
CA ASP A 58 -11.92 3.01 4.53
C ASP A 58 -10.84 3.41 5.54
N THR A 59 -10.91 2.82 6.73
CA THR A 59 -9.89 3.03 7.75
C THR A 59 -8.60 2.28 7.45
N VAL A 60 -7.51 2.69 8.12
CA VAL A 60 -6.19 2.09 7.95
C VAL A 60 -6.24 0.57 8.14
N GLU A 61 -6.98 0.11 9.15
CA GLU A 61 -7.08 -1.31 9.51
C GLU A 61 -7.73 -2.13 8.39
N ARG A 62 -8.76 -1.57 7.76
CA ARG A 62 -9.47 -2.23 6.66
C ARG A 62 -8.73 -2.16 5.33
N TYR A 63 -7.83 -1.18 5.20
CA TYR A 63 -6.96 -1.06 4.02
C TYR A 63 -5.80 -2.05 4.02
N GLN A 64 -5.58 -2.74 5.13
CA GLN A 64 -4.50 -3.72 5.26
C GLN A 64 -4.61 -4.82 4.19
N GLY A 65 -3.55 -5.03 3.41
CA GLY A 65 -3.51 -5.98 2.28
C GLY A 65 -4.06 -5.46 0.94
N SER A 66 -4.64 -4.25 0.88
CA SER A 66 -5.10 -3.61 -0.34
C SER A 66 -4.08 -2.57 -0.84
N GLN A 67 -3.97 -2.39 -2.14
CA GLN A 67 -3.11 -1.36 -2.75
C GLN A 67 -3.85 -0.64 -3.87
N ARG A 68 -3.52 0.65 -4.06
CA ARG A 68 -4.02 1.46 -5.21
C ARG A 68 -2.85 2.18 -5.86
N ASP A 69 -3.05 2.65 -7.08
CA ASP A 69 -2.02 3.45 -7.75
C ASP A 69 -1.79 4.75 -6.97
N VAL A 70 -2.85 5.43 -6.59
CA VAL A 70 -2.82 6.62 -5.74
C VAL A 70 -3.55 6.33 -4.43
N ILE A 71 -2.93 6.67 -3.32
CA ILE A 71 -3.57 6.69 -2.00
C ILE A 71 -3.65 8.13 -1.54
N ILE A 72 -4.83 8.53 -1.12
CA ILE A 72 -5.07 9.78 -0.40
C ILE A 72 -5.28 9.43 1.07
N TYR A 73 -4.42 9.94 1.95
CA TYR A 73 -4.60 9.80 3.39
C TYR A 73 -5.09 11.13 3.96
N SER A 74 -6.34 11.19 4.38
CA SER A 74 -6.95 12.35 5.03
C SER A 74 -6.88 12.14 6.54
N PHE A 75 -6.10 12.97 7.22
CA PHE A 75 -5.84 12.84 8.66
C PHE A 75 -7.04 13.21 9.54
N THR A 76 -7.87 14.13 9.08
CA THR A 76 -9.15 14.50 9.72
C THR A 76 -9.00 14.91 11.18
N ILE A 77 -7.91 15.56 11.55
CA ILE A 77 -7.66 16.03 12.90
C ILE A 77 -7.87 17.54 13.02
N SER A 78 -8.62 17.94 14.04
CA SER A 78 -8.91 19.34 14.35
C SER A 78 -8.43 19.75 15.75
N SER A 79 -7.85 18.83 16.51
CA SER A 79 -7.32 19.09 17.86
C SER A 79 -6.11 18.21 18.18
N VAL A 80 -5.29 18.66 19.13
CA VAL A 80 -4.14 17.89 19.63
C VAL A 80 -4.58 16.57 20.29
N GLY A 81 -5.75 16.53 20.92
CA GLY A 81 -6.29 15.29 21.48
C GLY A 81 -6.55 14.21 20.42
N GLN A 82 -7.01 14.62 19.23
CA GLN A 82 -7.16 13.70 18.09
C GLN A 82 -5.81 13.27 17.53
N LEU A 83 -4.81 14.14 17.55
CA LEU A 83 -3.45 13.77 17.17
C LEU A 83 -2.88 12.68 18.08
N ASN A 84 -3.08 12.78 19.39
CA ASN A 84 -2.65 11.75 20.34
C ASN A 84 -3.32 10.39 20.07
N PHE A 85 -4.58 10.37 19.67
CA PHE A 85 -5.24 9.14 19.24
C PHE A 85 -4.66 8.59 17.93
N LEU A 86 -4.32 9.45 16.99
CA LEU A 86 -3.71 9.06 15.73
C LEU A 86 -2.35 8.40 15.97
N THR A 87 -1.54 8.97 16.88
CA THR A 87 -0.17 8.51 17.19
C THR A 87 -0.11 7.43 18.29
N ALA A 88 -1.23 7.01 18.84
CA ALA A 88 -1.30 6.04 19.95
C ALA A 88 -0.66 4.66 19.65
N ASN A 89 -0.45 4.33 18.36
CA ASN A 89 0.18 3.09 17.93
C ASN A 89 1.63 3.26 17.50
N THR A 90 2.33 4.26 18.03
CA THR A 90 3.76 4.44 17.82
C THR A 90 4.56 3.49 18.73
N PHE A 91 5.66 3.03 18.24
CA PHE A 91 6.65 2.30 19.04
C PHE A 91 8.06 2.75 18.67
N ARG A 92 8.97 2.56 19.61
CA ARG A 92 10.37 2.91 19.41
C ARG A 92 11.16 1.68 18.99
N GLU A 93 11.90 1.81 17.90
CA GLU A 93 12.84 0.80 17.44
C GLU A 93 14.22 1.44 17.27
N GLY A 94 15.13 1.16 18.20
CA GLY A 94 16.40 1.89 18.31
C GLY A 94 16.17 3.39 18.51
N ASP A 95 16.72 4.21 17.62
CA ASP A 95 16.58 5.67 17.63
C ASP A 95 15.37 6.18 16.83
N PHE A 96 14.57 5.28 16.25
CA PHE A 96 13.45 5.63 15.39
C PHE A 96 12.11 5.46 16.12
N MET A 97 11.22 6.44 15.92
CA MET A 97 9.80 6.32 16.27
C MET A 97 9.04 5.86 15.04
N ILE A 98 8.33 4.77 15.15
CA ILE A 98 7.57 4.18 14.05
C ILE A 98 6.08 4.29 14.36
N ASP A 99 5.34 5.02 13.52
CA ASP A 99 3.89 5.03 13.54
C ASP A 99 3.35 3.91 12.65
N ARG A 100 2.73 2.90 13.27
CA ARG A 100 2.20 1.73 12.55
C ARG A 100 1.09 2.09 11.57
N LYS A 101 0.22 3.03 11.92
CA LYS A 101 -0.89 3.44 11.04
C LYS A 101 -0.37 4.20 9.83
N LEU A 102 0.54 5.14 10.04
CA LEU A 102 1.20 5.88 8.97
C LEU A 102 1.97 4.93 8.05
N ASN A 103 2.74 3.98 8.61
CA ASN A 103 3.49 3.01 7.84
C ASN A 103 2.57 2.13 6.97
N VAL A 104 1.46 1.65 7.53
CA VAL A 104 0.46 0.92 6.72
C VAL A 104 -0.08 1.80 5.60
N ALA A 105 -0.44 3.05 5.86
CA ALA A 105 -0.98 3.95 4.84
C ALA A 105 0.03 4.22 3.70
N ILE A 106 1.28 4.54 4.05
CA ILE A 106 2.35 4.81 3.08
C ILE A 106 2.57 3.61 2.15
N THR A 107 2.58 2.40 2.71
CA THR A 107 2.83 1.18 1.94
C THR A 107 1.65 0.72 1.07
N ARG A 108 0.51 1.40 1.10
CA ARG A 108 -0.65 1.10 0.24
C ARG A 108 -0.59 1.76 -1.12
N ALA A 109 0.18 2.83 -1.27
CA ALA A 109 0.36 3.53 -2.54
C ALA A 109 1.37 2.80 -3.43
N ARG A 110 0.97 2.48 -4.66
CA ARG A 110 1.89 1.88 -5.64
C ARG A 110 2.69 2.91 -6.41
N LYS A 111 2.13 4.10 -6.61
CA LYS A 111 2.72 5.15 -7.43
C LYS A 111 2.80 6.49 -6.70
N GLN A 112 1.72 6.92 -6.05
CA GLN A 112 1.65 8.21 -5.40
C GLN A 112 0.89 8.15 -4.08
N LEU A 113 1.45 8.79 -3.06
CA LEU A 113 0.80 9.06 -1.79
C LEU A 113 0.50 10.56 -1.70
N ILE A 114 -0.75 10.90 -1.39
CA ILE A 114 -1.18 12.27 -1.12
C ILE A 114 -1.65 12.34 0.32
N LEU A 115 -1.10 13.27 1.08
CA LEU A 115 -1.46 13.51 2.47
C LEU A 115 -2.28 14.79 2.56
N VAL A 116 -3.44 14.73 3.21
CA VAL A 116 -4.33 15.87 3.42
C VAL A 116 -4.56 16.06 4.91
N GLY A 117 -4.27 17.22 5.44
CA GLY A 117 -4.44 17.49 6.87
C GLY A 117 -4.06 18.90 7.28
N ASN A 118 -4.27 19.21 8.55
CA ASN A 118 -3.91 20.50 9.14
C ASN A 118 -2.44 20.49 9.60
N PRO A 119 -1.54 21.25 8.95
CA PRO A 119 -0.11 21.23 9.26
C PRO A 119 0.21 21.77 10.66
N HIS A 120 -0.60 22.71 11.19
CA HIS A 120 -0.38 23.25 12.53
C HIS A 120 -0.61 22.22 13.62
N ILE A 121 -1.58 21.33 13.44
CA ILE A 121 -1.88 20.29 14.42
C ILE A 121 -0.91 19.11 14.24
N LEU A 122 -0.72 18.66 12.99
CA LEU A 122 0.21 17.57 12.67
C LEU A 122 1.64 17.88 13.12
N GLY A 123 2.08 19.13 12.97
CA GLY A 123 3.42 19.58 13.37
C GLY A 123 3.71 19.52 14.87
N ALA A 124 2.72 19.31 15.73
CA ALA A 124 2.94 19.07 17.16
C ALA A 124 3.53 17.68 17.45
N ASP A 125 3.45 16.73 16.52
CA ASP A 125 4.11 15.43 16.61
C ASP A 125 5.41 15.43 15.78
N LEU A 126 6.49 14.91 16.35
CA LEU A 126 7.82 14.93 15.72
C LEU A 126 7.89 14.11 14.42
N THR A 127 7.15 13.01 14.34
CA THR A 127 7.12 12.13 13.15
C THR A 127 6.46 12.86 11.99
N PHE A 128 5.30 13.46 12.23
CA PHE A 128 4.59 14.23 11.21
C PHE A 128 5.30 15.53 10.84
N TYR A 129 5.93 16.18 11.82
CA TYR A 129 6.77 17.35 11.56
C TYR A 129 7.92 17.00 10.58
N LYS A 130 8.69 15.96 10.85
CA LYS A 130 9.76 15.49 9.97
C LYS A 130 9.25 15.05 8.60
N LEU A 131 8.09 14.42 8.55
CA LEU A 131 7.45 14.03 7.28
C LEU A 131 7.10 15.26 6.44
N MET A 132 6.51 16.28 7.04
CA MET A 132 6.19 17.53 6.33
C MET A 132 7.45 18.25 5.84
N GLU A 133 8.53 18.31 6.65
CA GLU A 133 9.81 18.87 6.23
C GLU A 133 10.40 18.09 5.03
N TYR A 134 10.37 16.77 5.08
CA TYR A 134 10.79 15.93 3.97
C TYR A 134 10.00 16.23 2.68
N ILE A 135 8.69 16.37 2.80
CA ILE A 135 7.80 16.71 1.67
C ILE A 135 8.12 18.10 1.11
N ARG A 136 8.39 19.10 1.99
CA ARG A 136 8.80 20.45 1.59
C ARG A 136 10.13 20.45 0.85
N MET A 137 11.13 19.75 1.37
CA MET A 137 12.45 19.64 0.74
C MET A 137 12.39 19.01 -0.65
N ASN A 138 11.38 18.17 -0.91
CA ASN A 138 11.15 17.52 -2.20
C ASN A 138 10.10 18.23 -3.07
N ASN A 139 9.77 19.49 -2.78
CA ASN A 139 8.79 20.31 -3.54
C ASN A 139 7.40 19.67 -3.66
N GLY A 140 7.03 18.80 -2.72
CA GLY A 140 5.74 18.10 -2.70
C GLY A 140 4.68 18.77 -1.83
N TYR A 141 5.00 19.90 -1.17
CA TYR A 141 4.12 20.55 -0.22
C TYR A 141 3.27 21.65 -0.88
N ILE A 142 1.97 21.62 -0.63
CA ILE A 142 1.01 22.64 -1.10
C ILE A 142 0.30 23.18 0.13
N ASP A 143 0.40 24.48 0.36
CA ASP A 143 -0.40 25.20 1.35
C ASP A 143 -1.63 25.79 0.68
N THR A 144 -2.83 25.39 1.10
CA THR A 144 -4.06 25.81 0.44
C THR A 144 -5.26 25.62 1.37
N THR A 145 -6.30 26.39 1.13
CA THR A 145 -7.63 26.18 1.72
C THR A 145 -8.50 25.31 0.80
N ALA A 146 -9.57 24.73 1.34
CA ALA A 146 -10.50 23.94 0.53
C ALA A 146 -11.10 24.73 -0.63
N ASP A 147 -11.40 26.01 -0.42
CA ASP A 147 -11.98 26.89 -1.45
C ASP A 147 -10.97 27.27 -2.54
N GLU A 148 -9.73 27.52 -2.19
CA GLU A 148 -8.66 27.79 -3.15
C GLU A 148 -8.35 26.54 -3.97
N PHE A 149 -8.29 25.39 -3.29
CA PHE A 149 -8.08 24.11 -3.93
C PHE A 149 -9.21 23.78 -4.93
N ALA A 150 -10.46 23.98 -4.56
CA ALA A 150 -11.61 23.77 -5.43
C ALA A 150 -11.64 24.71 -6.67
N ARG A 151 -11.06 25.91 -6.55
CA ARG A 151 -10.94 26.88 -7.66
C ARG A 151 -9.76 26.57 -8.59
N GLY A 152 -9.03 25.47 -8.39
CA GLY A 152 -7.91 25.10 -9.24
C GLY A 152 -6.68 25.99 -9.11
N LYS A 153 -6.55 26.74 -8.02
CA LYS A 153 -5.39 27.60 -7.75
C LYS A 153 -4.17 26.86 -7.22
N PHE A 154 -4.09 25.58 -7.47
CA PHE A 154 -2.92 24.77 -7.12
C PHE A 154 -2.35 24.14 -8.39
N SER A 155 -1.04 24.14 -8.51
CA SER A 155 -0.36 23.27 -9.44
C SER A 155 -0.01 21.99 -8.69
N VAL A 156 -0.64 20.86 -9.06
CA VAL A 156 -0.09 19.56 -8.66
C VAL A 156 1.27 19.47 -9.31
N PRO A 157 2.36 19.29 -8.55
CA PRO A 157 3.66 19.08 -9.15
C PRO A 157 3.51 17.98 -10.20
N GLN A 158 3.94 18.25 -11.43
CA GLN A 158 3.87 17.27 -12.52
C GLN A 158 4.89 16.15 -12.28
N TYR A 159 4.72 15.38 -11.23
CA TYR A 159 5.40 14.08 -11.10
C TYR A 159 4.82 13.05 -12.08
N ALA A 160 3.73 13.39 -12.77
CA ALA A 160 3.09 12.55 -13.77
C ALA A 160 3.96 12.29 -15.02
N ALA A 161 4.97 13.09 -15.26
CA ALA A 161 5.78 12.96 -16.48
C ALA A 161 6.75 11.76 -16.47
N ASN A 162 7.04 11.16 -15.31
CA ASN A 162 7.94 9.99 -15.19
C ASN A 162 7.22 8.68 -14.85
N TRP A 163 5.94 8.59 -15.15
CA TRP A 163 5.14 7.37 -14.92
C TRP A 163 5.45 6.27 -15.95
N ASP A 164 6.24 6.57 -16.96
CA ASP A 164 6.83 5.60 -17.91
C ASP A 164 8.03 4.83 -17.35
N VAL A 165 8.20 4.78 -16.04
CA VAL A 165 9.04 3.74 -15.45
C VAL A 165 8.35 2.41 -15.76
N LYS A 166 8.72 1.84 -16.91
CA LYS A 166 8.35 0.47 -17.26
C LYS A 166 8.66 -0.36 -16.01
N PRO A 167 7.69 -1.10 -15.46
CA PRO A 167 7.97 -1.97 -14.34
C PRO A 167 9.19 -2.79 -14.72
N GLN A 168 10.28 -2.68 -13.95
CA GLN A 168 11.44 -3.54 -14.19
C GLN A 168 10.93 -4.97 -14.07
N CYS A 169 10.81 -5.64 -15.20
CA CYS A 169 10.50 -7.06 -15.22
C CYS A 169 11.75 -7.79 -14.74
N TYR A 170 11.82 -8.04 -13.44
CA TYR A 170 12.85 -8.91 -12.89
C TYR A 170 12.63 -10.31 -13.44
N GLN A 171 13.59 -10.78 -14.22
CA GLN A 171 13.62 -12.18 -14.60
C GLN A 171 13.98 -13.01 -13.37
N LEU A 172 13.14 -13.97 -13.05
CA LEU A 172 13.44 -14.92 -11.99
C LEU A 172 14.65 -15.77 -12.39
N PRO A 173 15.59 -16.03 -11.46
CA PRO A 173 16.69 -16.94 -11.72
C PRO A 173 16.17 -18.29 -12.20
N GLU A 174 16.90 -18.89 -13.15
CA GLU A 174 16.50 -20.19 -13.71
C GLU A 174 16.40 -21.28 -12.64
N ALA A 175 17.35 -21.30 -11.70
CA ALA A 175 17.34 -22.22 -10.57
C ALA A 175 16.06 -22.07 -9.71
N PHE A 176 15.64 -20.83 -9.41
CA PHE A 176 14.40 -20.59 -8.66
C PHE A 176 13.19 -21.04 -9.49
N SER A 177 13.16 -20.72 -10.76
CA SER A 177 12.05 -21.09 -11.67
C SER A 177 11.90 -22.62 -11.79
N ALA A 178 13.00 -23.34 -11.83
CA ALA A 178 13.01 -24.80 -11.85
C ALA A 178 12.48 -25.39 -10.56
N LEU A 179 12.96 -24.93 -9.40
CA LEU A 179 12.49 -25.36 -8.09
C LEU A 179 11.00 -25.03 -7.86
N PHE A 180 10.60 -23.82 -8.23
CA PHE A 180 9.20 -23.42 -8.14
C PHE A 180 8.30 -24.33 -8.98
N ARG A 181 8.69 -24.63 -10.22
CA ARG A 181 7.95 -25.53 -11.09
C ARG A 181 7.90 -26.95 -10.50
N GLN A 182 9.04 -27.47 -10.05
CA GLN A 182 9.14 -28.83 -9.51
C GLN A 182 8.28 -29.03 -8.27
N TYR A 183 8.33 -28.12 -7.29
CA TYR A 183 7.73 -28.32 -5.97
C TYR A 183 6.37 -27.65 -5.79
N ILE A 184 6.10 -26.59 -6.53
CA ILE A 184 4.87 -25.80 -6.32
C ILE A 184 3.96 -25.88 -7.55
N ALA A 185 4.43 -25.47 -8.73
CA ALA A 185 3.56 -25.32 -9.89
C ALA A 185 2.96 -26.66 -10.32
N ASN A 186 3.78 -27.67 -10.54
CA ASN A 186 3.31 -28.99 -11.00
C ASN A 186 2.31 -29.61 -10.02
N GLU A 187 2.56 -29.54 -8.73
CA GLU A 187 1.66 -30.10 -7.73
C GLU A 187 0.36 -29.26 -7.62
N THR A 188 0.44 -27.94 -7.71
CA THR A 188 -0.73 -27.08 -7.70
C THR A 188 -1.60 -27.29 -8.94
N GLU A 189 -1.01 -27.38 -10.12
CA GLU A 189 -1.72 -27.60 -11.38
C GLU A 189 -2.39 -29.00 -11.41
N LYS A 190 -1.77 -30.00 -10.81
CA LYS A 190 -2.34 -31.33 -10.64
C LYS A 190 -3.55 -31.33 -9.70
N ARG A 191 -3.49 -30.60 -8.59
CA ARG A 191 -4.58 -30.50 -7.60
C ARG A 191 -5.73 -29.59 -8.11
N PHE A 192 -5.38 -28.54 -8.83
CA PHE A 192 -6.30 -27.52 -9.31
C PHE A 192 -6.10 -27.27 -10.81
N PRO A 193 -6.62 -28.14 -11.68
CA PRO A 193 -6.40 -28.02 -13.14
C PRO A 193 -6.85 -26.68 -13.75
N THR A 194 -7.81 -25.99 -13.11
CA THR A 194 -8.29 -24.68 -13.57
C THR A 194 -7.39 -23.52 -13.18
N VAL A 195 -6.34 -23.73 -12.39
CA VAL A 195 -5.46 -22.64 -11.90
C VAL A 195 -4.75 -21.90 -13.04
N THR A 196 -4.50 -22.58 -14.15
CA THR A 196 -3.85 -22.00 -15.33
C THR A 196 -4.82 -21.28 -16.25
N THR A 197 -6.08 -21.69 -16.29
CA THR A 197 -7.09 -21.19 -17.24
C THR A 197 -8.08 -20.22 -16.61
N ASN A 198 -8.53 -20.49 -15.37
CA ASN A 198 -9.42 -19.62 -14.62
C ASN A 198 -9.03 -19.63 -13.14
N ASN A 199 -8.14 -18.72 -12.76
CA ASN A 199 -7.63 -18.65 -11.39
C ASN A 199 -8.37 -17.65 -10.48
N ALA A 200 -9.31 -16.87 -11.00
CA ALA A 200 -9.99 -15.84 -10.22
C ALA A 200 -10.73 -16.41 -8.99
N PRO A 201 -11.57 -17.48 -9.12
CA PRO A 201 -12.24 -18.05 -7.96
C PRO A 201 -11.29 -18.61 -6.91
N LEU A 202 -10.17 -19.20 -7.34
CA LEU A 202 -9.15 -19.74 -6.44
C LEU A 202 -8.41 -18.63 -5.69
N ARG A 203 -8.12 -17.50 -6.37
CA ARG A 203 -7.53 -16.31 -5.72
C ARG A 203 -8.47 -15.68 -4.71
N GLU A 204 -9.76 -15.59 -5.03
CA GLU A 204 -10.77 -15.07 -4.10
C GLU A 204 -10.85 -15.93 -2.84
N THR A 205 -10.82 -17.24 -2.99
CA THR A 205 -10.87 -18.18 -1.87
C THR A 205 -9.69 -18.00 -0.90
N ILE A 206 -8.50 -17.71 -1.40
CA ILE A 206 -7.33 -17.41 -0.55
C ILE A 206 -7.21 -15.93 -0.17
N GLY A 207 -8.22 -15.12 -0.47
CA GLY A 207 -8.37 -13.75 0.05
C GLY A 207 -7.35 -12.74 -0.45
N TYR A 208 -6.93 -12.81 -1.73
CA TYR A 208 -5.99 -11.84 -2.33
C TYR A 208 -4.71 -11.58 -1.51
N GLY A 209 -4.16 -12.59 -0.86
CA GLY A 209 -2.97 -12.49 -0.02
C GLY A 209 -3.25 -12.24 1.46
N ARG A 210 -4.51 -12.16 1.87
CA ARG A 210 -4.92 -12.28 3.27
C ARG A 210 -5.29 -13.72 3.52
N TYR A 211 -4.30 -14.50 3.89
CA TYR A 211 -4.54 -15.84 4.33
C TYR A 211 -4.67 -15.85 5.86
N ASP A 212 -5.88 -16.00 6.34
CA ASP A 212 -6.14 -16.26 7.75
C ASP A 212 -6.10 -17.76 8.00
N PHE A 213 -4.96 -18.26 8.42
CA PHE A 213 -4.78 -19.65 8.81
C PHE A 213 -5.66 -20.07 10.00
N GLY A 214 -6.16 -19.10 10.78
CA GLY A 214 -6.97 -19.32 11.97
C GLY A 214 -8.48 -19.27 11.71
N ASN A 215 -8.93 -18.69 10.59
CA ASN A 215 -10.36 -18.55 10.33
C ASN A 215 -10.95 -19.79 9.67
N THR A 216 -11.52 -20.66 10.49
CA THR A 216 -12.16 -21.91 10.07
C THR A 216 -13.59 -21.74 9.56
N GLY A 217 -14.13 -20.53 9.54
CA GLY A 217 -15.57 -20.26 9.37
C GLY A 217 -16.19 -20.61 8.02
N ASN A 218 -15.45 -20.60 6.90
CA ASN A 218 -15.97 -20.96 5.55
C ASN A 218 -14.94 -21.71 4.69
N SER A 219 -13.93 -22.27 5.28
CA SER A 219 -12.79 -22.83 4.58
C SER A 219 -12.81 -24.35 4.40
N SER A 220 -13.98 -24.96 4.54
CA SER A 220 -14.17 -26.42 4.45
C SER A 220 -13.87 -27.03 3.08
N LEU A 221 -13.75 -26.21 2.02
CA LEU A 221 -13.49 -26.68 0.66
C LEU A 221 -12.02 -27.01 0.39
N PHE A 222 -11.08 -26.47 1.16
CA PHE A 222 -9.65 -26.67 0.95
C PHE A 222 -8.93 -27.07 2.25
N SER A 223 -8.12 -28.10 2.17
CA SER A 223 -7.21 -28.46 3.27
C SER A 223 -6.13 -27.39 3.49
N ALA A 224 -5.47 -27.41 4.65
CA ALA A 224 -4.34 -26.52 4.91
C ALA A 224 -3.24 -26.67 3.86
N THR A 225 -2.99 -27.90 3.41
CA THR A 225 -2.04 -28.21 2.34
C THR A 225 -2.44 -27.60 1.01
N ASP A 226 -3.73 -27.67 0.61
CA ASP A 226 -4.22 -27.09 -0.63
C ASP A 226 -4.06 -25.57 -0.63
N LYS A 227 -4.37 -24.96 0.49
CA LYS A 227 -4.23 -23.51 0.67
C LYS A 227 -2.76 -23.09 0.57
N LEU A 228 -1.83 -23.86 1.17
CA LEU A 228 -0.40 -23.61 1.08
C LEU A 228 0.08 -23.65 -0.38
N TYR A 229 -0.33 -24.66 -1.16
CA TYR A 229 0.03 -24.75 -2.57
C TYR A 229 -0.53 -23.58 -3.39
N LEU A 230 -1.80 -23.24 -3.21
CA LEU A 230 -2.43 -22.10 -3.91
C LEU A 230 -1.77 -20.77 -3.55
N TYR A 231 -1.48 -20.55 -2.26
CA TYR A 231 -0.80 -19.33 -1.82
C TYR A 231 0.58 -19.21 -2.46
N ASN A 232 1.40 -20.24 -2.37
CA ASN A 232 2.73 -20.22 -2.98
C ASN A 232 2.67 -20.08 -4.50
N TYR A 233 1.73 -20.73 -5.17
CA TYR A 233 1.55 -20.63 -6.62
C TYR A 233 1.28 -19.18 -7.07
N PHE A 234 0.45 -18.44 -6.34
CA PHE A 234 0.08 -17.07 -6.71
C PHE A 234 1.08 -16.01 -6.22
N TYR A 235 1.71 -16.22 -5.09
CA TYR A 235 2.45 -15.13 -4.40
C TYR A 235 3.95 -15.36 -4.25
N MET A 236 4.45 -16.59 -4.20
CA MET A 236 5.86 -16.89 -3.93
C MET A 236 6.82 -16.20 -4.90
N ARG A 237 6.52 -16.22 -6.19
CA ARG A 237 7.36 -15.55 -7.21
C ARG A 237 7.48 -14.05 -6.97
N ARG A 238 6.38 -13.42 -6.58
CA ARG A 238 6.34 -11.99 -6.27
C ARG A 238 7.11 -11.66 -5.00
N SER A 239 6.91 -12.45 -3.96
CA SER A 239 7.63 -12.29 -2.68
C SER A 239 9.13 -12.47 -2.87
N TYR A 240 9.55 -13.49 -3.60
CA TYR A 240 10.95 -13.70 -3.96
C TYR A 240 11.55 -12.51 -4.74
N THR A 241 10.83 -12.00 -5.75
CA THR A 241 11.29 -10.85 -6.52
C THR A 241 11.45 -9.60 -5.65
N ALA A 242 10.50 -9.37 -4.75
CA ALA A 242 10.55 -8.23 -3.82
C ALA A 242 11.72 -8.35 -2.84
N ALA A 243 11.92 -9.52 -2.24
CA ALA A 243 13.04 -9.78 -1.34
C ALA A 243 14.39 -9.62 -2.06
N ARG A 244 14.52 -10.20 -3.24
CA ARG A 244 15.74 -10.07 -4.06
C ARG A 244 16.05 -8.62 -4.39
N SER A 245 15.07 -7.84 -4.84
CA SER A 245 15.23 -6.42 -5.13
C SER A 245 15.70 -5.64 -3.90
N LEU A 246 15.15 -5.95 -2.72
CA LEU A 246 15.59 -5.35 -1.46
C LEU A 246 17.07 -5.69 -1.19
N PHE A 247 17.45 -6.96 -1.25
CA PHE A 247 18.83 -7.38 -1.01
C PHE A 247 19.82 -6.81 -2.02
N GLU A 248 19.46 -6.68 -3.28
CA GLU A 248 20.28 -6.00 -4.29
C GLU A 248 20.47 -4.52 -3.94
N THR A 249 19.43 -3.85 -3.45
CA THR A 249 19.48 -2.42 -3.07
C THR A 249 20.36 -2.19 -1.83
N ILE A 250 20.28 -3.06 -0.83
CA ILE A 250 21.04 -2.91 0.42
C ILE A 250 22.38 -3.67 0.41
N GLY A 251 22.69 -4.39 -0.68
CA GLY A 251 23.86 -5.26 -0.77
C GLY A 251 25.19 -4.57 -0.48
N GLY A 252 25.36 -3.34 -1.00
CA GLY A 252 26.55 -2.54 -0.73
C GLY A 252 26.71 -2.17 0.74
N TRP A 253 25.61 -1.81 1.40
CA TRP A 253 25.57 -1.54 2.83
C TRP A 253 25.87 -2.80 3.66
N LEU A 254 25.29 -3.94 3.30
CA LEU A 254 25.54 -5.23 3.96
C LEU A 254 27.00 -5.66 3.85
N THR A 255 27.62 -5.49 2.69
CA THR A 255 29.02 -5.80 2.47
C THR A 255 29.91 -4.90 3.32
N SER A 256 29.60 -3.61 3.39
CA SER A 256 30.32 -2.65 4.22
C SER A 256 30.17 -2.95 5.72
N ALA A 257 28.95 -3.27 6.16
CA ALA A 257 28.68 -3.65 7.56
C ALA A 257 29.42 -4.96 7.93
N ALA A 258 29.41 -5.95 7.05
CA ALA A 258 30.14 -7.22 7.27
C ALA A 258 31.66 -7.04 7.34
N SER A 259 32.23 -6.08 6.63
CA SER A 259 33.66 -5.77 6.66
C SER A 259 34.13 -5.17 8.00
N ASN A 260 33.22 -4.54 8.73
CA ASN A 260 33.51 -3.89 9.99
C ASN A 260 33.28 -4.79 11.23
N VAL A 261 32.83 -6.01 11.04
CA VAL A 261 32.53 -6.97 12.11
C VAL A 261 33.37 -8.22 11.92
N SER A 262 34.20 -8.55 12.90
CA SER A 262 34.89 -9.84 12.93
C SER A 262 33.92 -10.95 13.30
N GLY A 263 33.09 -11.41 12.37
CA GLY A 263 32.12 -12.44 12.62
C GLY A 263 31.18 -12.72 11.45
N LYS A 264 30.28 -13.67 11.64
CA LYS A 264 29.25 -14.01 10.66
C LYS A 264 28.09 -13.02 10.76
N VAL A 265 27.65 -12.46 9.64
CA VAL A 265 26.37 -11.74 9.54
C VAL A 265 25.26 -12.78 9.47
N VAL A 266 24.34 -12.75 10.42
CA VAL A 266 23.18 -13.65 10.45
C VAL A 266 21.95 -12.85 10.04
N PHE A 267 21.26 -13.30 9.00
CA PHE A 267 19.95 -12.78 8.61
C PHE A 267 18.87 -13.59 9.32
N CYS A 268 17.95 -12.90 9.96
CA CYS A 268 16.77 -13.51 10.52
C CYS A 268 15.56 -13.06 9.70
N ASP A 269 14.95 -14.00 8.96
CA ASP A 269 13.64 -13.76 8.32
C ASP A 269 12.55 -14.08 9.35
N VAL A 270 11.83 -13.05 9.77
CA VAL A 270 10.71 -13.16 10.73
C VAL A 270 9.34 -13.21 10.03
N SER A 271 9.28 -13.15 8.71
CA SER A 271 8.01 -13.05 7.98
C SER A 271 7.35 -14.41 7.70
N HIS A 272 8.06 -15.50 7.75
CA HIS A 272 7.61 -16.89 7.55
C HIS A 272 6.80 -17.18 6.28
N GLU A 273 6.72 -16.24 5.35
CA GLU A 273 5.84 -16.40 4.19
C GLU A 273 6.51 -17.14 3.07
N CYS A 274 7.18 -18.10 3.07
CA CYS A 274 7.73 -18.85 1.92
C CYS A 274 9.24 -19.00 1.89
N GLY A 275 9.96 -18.65 2.94
CA GLY A 275 11.41 -18.81 3.00
C GLY A 275 12.11 -18.20 1.78
N ALA A 276 12.28 -16.89 1.77
CA ALA A 276 12.97 -16.21 0.67
C ALA A 276 14.46 -16.52 0.64
#